data_ffed672892b217e6d7fe7efad4c04ea3
#
_entry.id   ffed672892b217e6d7fe7efad4c04ea3
#
_cell.length_a   1.000
_cell.length_b   1.000
_cell.length_c   1.000
_cell.angle_alpha   90.00
_cell.angle_beta   90.00
_cell.angle_gamma   90.00
#
_symmetry.space_group_name_H-M   'P 1'
#
loop_
_entity.id
_entity.type
_entity.pdbx_description
1 polymer ?
#
loop_
_entity_poly.entity_id
_entity_poly.type
_entity_poly.pdbx_seq_one_letter_code
_entity_poly.pdbx_strand_id
1 'polypeptide(L)'
;MTFTDYQNQTHRTNLYPPDMMLECLTLGICSEAGEIADKVKKFHRGDKGVQSEAGLRLLLVAEMGDMMWYLSEMANEIGTTLEHIAQQNQIKLASRAERGMIRGSGDER
;
A
#
# COMPACT_ATOMS: atom_id res chain seq x y z
N MET A 1 13.54 -10.94 -6.80
CA MET A 1 13.05 -10.60 -5.44
C MET A 1 11.61 -11.07 -5.33
N THR A 2 11.30 -11.84 -4.30
CA THR A 2 9.96 -12.32 -3.97
C THR A 2 9.31 -11.42 -2.92
N PHE A 3 8.02 -11.56 -2.65
CA PHE A 3 7.38 -10.89 -1.51
C PHE A 3 8.02 -11.28 -0.17
N THR A 4 8.42 -12.53 -0.03
CA THR A 4 9.13 -13.00 1.17
C THR A 4 10.48 -12.30 1.34
N ASP A 5 11.26 -12.17 0.26
CA ASP A 5 12.54 -11.44 0.32
C ASP A 5 12.33 -9.98 0.70
N TYR A 6 11.34 -9.34 0.10
CA TYR A 6 10.99 -7.96 0.39
C TYR A 6 10.58 -7.78 1.86
N GLN A 7 9.66 -8.61 2.35
CA GLN A 7 9.15 -8.55 3.72
C GLN A 7 10.27 -8.77 4.76
N ASN A 8 11.21 -9.66 4.48
CA ASN A 8 12.38 -9.87 5.34
C ASN A 8 13.33 -8.65 5.34
N GLN A 9 13.41 -7.93 4.22
CA GLN A 9 14.27 -6.74 4.12
C GLN A 9 13.65 -5.51 4.79
N THR A 10 12.35 -5.29 4.68
CA THR A 10 11.69 -4.13 5.29
C THR A 10 11.84 -4.13 6.81
N HIS A 11 11.81 -5.29 7.43
CA HIS A 11 11.98 -5.42 8.88
C HIS A 11 13.32 -4.85 9.40
N ARG A 12 14.35 -4.83 8.57
CA ARG A 12 15.67 -4.28 8.95
C ARG A 12 15.69 -2.76 9.09
N THR A 13 14.72 -2.08 8.49
CA THR A 13 14.63 -0.62 8.50
C THR A 13 13.52 -0.11 9.42
N ASN A 14 12.81 -1.00 10.09
CA ASN A 14 11.76 -0.63 11.03
C ASN A 14 12.36 -0.26 12.39
N LEU A 15 12.27 1.01 12.74
CA LEU A 15 12.78 1.59 14.00
C LEU A 15 11.66 2.09 14.91
N TYR A 16 10.40 1.76 14.62
CA TYR A 16 9.28 2.17 15.47
C TYR A 16 9.32 1.46 16.83
N PRO A 17 8.89 2.15 17.91
CA PRO A 17 8.77 1.54 19.23
C PRO A 17 7.78 0.36 19.21
N PRO A 18 8.13 -0.80 19.79
CA PRO A 18 7.25 -1.98 19.77
C PRO A 18 5.86 -1.76 20.36
N ASP A 19 5.74 -0.93 21.39
CA ASP A 19 4.48 -0.61 22.08
C ASP A 19 3.55 0.33 21.27
N MET A 20 4.07 0.96 20.21
CA MET A 20 3.32 1.84 19.31
C MET A 20 3.36 1.35 17.86
N MET A 21 3.76 0.12 17.62
CA MET A 21 4.03 -0.39 16.27
C MET A 21 2.78 -0.31 15.39
N LEU A 22 1.67 -0.88 15.84
CA LEU A 22 0.43 -0.96 15.07
C LEU A 22 -0.11 0.44 14.73
N GLU A 23 -0.09 1.36 15.68
CA GLU A 23 -0.53 2.73 15.48
C GLU A 23 0.35 3.47 14.46
N CYS A 24 1.67 3.38 14.61
CA CYS A 24 2.61 4.02 13.69
C CYS A 24 2.47 3.49 12.25
N LEU A 25 2.34 2.18 12.08
CA LEU A 25 2.18 1.56 10.77
C LEU A 25 0.83 1.94 10.13
N THR A 26 -0.24 1.96 10.90
CA THR A 26 -1.57 2.38 10.42
C THR A 26 -1.57 3.83 9.96
N LEU A 27 -1.02 4.73 10.76
CA LEU A 27 -0.90 6.14 10.42
C LEU A 27 0.01 6.36 9.21
N GLY A 28 1.09 5.57 9.09
CA GLY A 28 1.99 5.59 7.95
C GLY A 28 1.28 5.24 6.64
N ILE A 29 0.49 4.16 6.60
CA ILE A 29 -0.32 3.79 5.43
C ILE A 29 -1.22 4.95 5.00
N CYS A 30 -1.90 5.60 5.95
CA CYS A 30 -2.75 6.76 5.66
C CYS A 30 -1.95 7.96 5.14
N SER A 31 -0.77 8.21 5.71
CA SER A 31 0.12 9.29 5.29
C SER A 31 0.59 9.09 3.84
N GLU A 32 1.08 7.92 3.51
CA GLU A 32 1.55 7.63 2.13
C GLU A 32 0.42 7.66 1.11
N ALA A 33 -0.78 7.21 1.48
CA ALA A 33 -1.97 7.39 0.64
C ALA A 33 -2.27 8.87 0.39
N GLY A 34 -2.08 9.71 1.39
CA GLY A 34 -2.19 11.18 1.28
C GLY A 34 -1.13 11.78 0.38
N GLU A 35 0.12 11.29 0.43
CA GLU A 35 1.20 11.74 -0.45
C GLU A 35 0.92 11.38 -1.93
N ILE A 36 0.41 10.18 -2.21
CA ILE A 36 -0.06 9.80 -3.54
C ILE A 36 -1.13 10.79 -4.03
N ALA A 37 -2.14 11.07 -3.21
CA ALA A 37 -3.21 12.00 -3.54
C ALA A 37 -2.69 13.42 -3.80
N ASP A 38 -1.71 13.88 -3.00
CA ASP A 38 -1.10 15.21 -3.14
C ASP A 38 -0.33 15.33 -4.46
N LYS A 39 0.44 14.32 -4.88
CA LYS A 39 1.14 14.32 -6.19
C LYS A 39 0.17 14.41 -7.35
N VAL A 40 -0.92 13.63 -7.32
CA VAL A 40 -1.97 13.69 -8.36
C VAL A 40 -2.66 15.04 -8.37
N LYS A 41 -3.02 15.58 -7.21
CA LYS A 41 -3.62 16.92 -7.08
C LYS A 41 -2.70 18.01 -7.66
N LYS A 42 -1.42 18.00 -7.32
CA LYS A 42 -0.43 18.96 -7.80
C LYS A 42 -0.26 18.88 -9.32
N PHE A 43 -0.25 17.69 -9.87
CA PHE A 43 -0.21 17.48 -11.33
C PHE A 43 -1.42 18.13 -12.03
N HIS A 44 -2.64 17.89 -11.53
CA HIS A 44 -3.85 18.48 -12.11
C HIS A 44 -3.92 19.99 -11.96
N ARG A 45 -3.32 20.57 -10.93
CA ARG A 45 -3.21 22.03 -10.77
C ARG A 45 -2.12 22.67 -11.64
N GLY A 46 -1.22 21.88 -12.21
CA GLY A 46 -0.07 22.39 -12.97
C GLY A 46 1.04 22.98 -12.10
N ASP A 47 1.19 22.49 -10.88
CA ASP A 47 2.24 22.94 -9.96
C ASP A 47 3.64 22.61 -10.49
N LYS A 48 4.63 23.48 -10.23
CA LYS A 48 5.98 23.38 -10.81
C LYS A 48 6.74 22.08 -10.51
N GLY A 49 6.40 21.39 -9.43
CA GLY A 49 7.05 20.13 -9.02
C GLY A 49 6.59 18.90 -9.79
N VAL A 50 5.47 18.96 -10.52
CA VAL A 50 4.87 17.81 -11.23
C VAL A 50 4.32 18.28 -12.57
N GLN A 51 5.20 18.48 -13.57
CA GLN A 51 4.82 19.11 -14.83
C GLN A 51 4.56 18.14 -15.99
N SER A 52 4.83 16.85 -15.81
CA SER A 52 4.65 15.84 -16.85
C SER A 52 4.10 14.54 -16.29
N GLU A 53 3.40 13.77 -17.14
CA GLU A 53 2.95 12.42 -16.77
C GLU A 53 4.12 11.50 -16.39
N ALA A 54 5.25 11.60 -17.09
CA ALA A 54 6.44 10.80 -16.77
C ALA A 54 6.99 11.16 -15.38
N GLY A 55 7.05 12.45 -15.05
CA GLY A 55 7.44 12.92 -13.72
C GLY A 55 6.47 12.45 -12.64
N LEU A 56 5.17 12.56 -12.89
CA LEU A 56 4.14 12.05 -11.97
C LEU A 56 4.32 10.55 -11.71
N ARG A 57 4.52 9.74 -12.75
CA ARG A 57 4.72 8.28 -12.61
C ARG A 57 5.90 7.94 -11.72
N LEU A 58 7.03 8.64 -11.85
CA LEU A 58 8.20 8.44 -10.99
C LEU A 58 7.90 8.76 -9.52
N LEU A 59 7.20 9.87 -9.27
CA LEU A 59 6.78 10.24 -7.91
C LEU A 59 5.82 9.20 -7.33
N LEU A 60 4.84 8.75 -8.10
CA LEU A 60 3.89 7.73 -7.64
C LEU A 60 4.57 6.39 -7.32
N VAL A 61 5.59 5.99 -8.10
CA VAL A 61 6.38 4.77 -7.80
C VAL A 61 7.07 4.90 -6.45
N ALA A 62 7.62 6.08 -6.12
CA ALA A 62 8.24 6.30 -4.81
C ALA A 62 7.22 6.18 -3.67
N GLU A 63 6.12 6.92 -3.73
CA GLU A 63 5.08 6.90 -2.66
C GLU A 63 4.42 5.51 -2.53
N MET A 64 4.22 4.80 -3.65
CA MET A 64 3.72 3.42 -3.62
C MET A 64 4.73 2.47 -2.98
N GLY A 65 6.03 2.71 -3.17
CA GLY A 65 7.10 1.96 -2.50
C GLY A 65 7.05 2.15 -0.98
N ASP A 66 6.88 3.40 -0.54
CA ASP A 66 6.77 3.72 0.89
C ASP A 66 5.49 3.10 1.50
N MET A 67 4.37 3.15 0.79
CA MET A 67 3.15 2.44 1.19
C MET A 67 3.36 0.93 1.28
N MET A 68 4.09 0.32 0.32
CA MET A 68 4.44 -1.11 0.37
C MET A 68 5.27 -1.46 1.59
N TRP A 69 6.19 -0.58 1.99
CA TRP A 69 6.98 -0.78 3.20
C TRP A 69 6.09 -0.85 4.44
N TYR A 70 5.16 0.09 4.59
CA TYR A 70 4.21 0.08 5.71
C TYR A 70 3.29 -1.14 5.70
N LEU A 71 2.80 -1.57 4.53
CA LEU A 71 2.00 -2.80 4.40
C LEU A 71 2.80 -4.05 4.76
N SER A 72 4.07 -4.10 4.38
CA SER A 72 4.99 -5.19 4.71
C SER A 72 5.22 -5.30 6.22
N GLU A 73 5.51 -4.17 6.86
CA GLU A 73 5.71 -4.14 8.31
C GLU A 73 4.42 -4.41 9.09
N MET A 74 3.27 -3.95 8.60
CA MET A 74 1.97 -4.31 9.15
C MET A 74 1.72 -5.82 9.07
N ALA A 75 2.08 -6.47 7.95
CA ALA A 75 1.99 -7.92 7.83
C ALA A 75 2.89 -8.63 8.85
N ASN A 76 4.12 -8.14 9.06
CA ASN A 76 5.01 -8.65 10.10
C ASN A 76 4.40 -8.51 11.50
N GLU A 77 3.85 -7.35 11.82
CA GLU A 77 3.27 -7.05 13.14
C GLU A 77 2.07 -7.94 13.47
N ILE A 78 1.20 -8.21 12.50
CA ILE A 78 0.03 -9.07 12.72
C ILE A 78 0.29 -10.57 12.44
N GLY A 79 1.54 -10.95 12.18
CA GLY A 79 1.95 -12.34 12.02
C GLY A 79 1.47 -13.02 10.74
N THR A 80 1.46 -12.28 9.62
CA THR A 80 1.08 -12.81 8.30
C THR A 80 2.13 -12.45 7.23
N THR A 81 1.88 -12.82 5.98
CA THR A 81 2.78 -12.52 4.86
C THR A 81 2.07 -11.71 3.79
N LEU A 82 2.82 -10.89 3.07
CA LEU A 82 2.30 -10.15 1.90
C LEU A 82 1.72 -11.11 0.85
N GLU A 83 2.36 -12.27 0.65
CA GLU A 83 1.85 -13.29 -0.26
C GLU A 83 0.48 -13.81 0.19
N HIS A 84 0.32 -14.13 1.48
CA HIS A 84 -0.97 -14.58 2.00
C HIS A 84 -2.06 -13.51 1.83
N ILE A 85 -1.75 -12.25 2.13
CA ILE A 85 -2.67 -11.12 1.93
C ILE A 85 -3.10 -11.03 0.46
N ALA A 86 -2.15 -11.13 -0.48
CA ALA A 86 -2.42 -11.09 -1.91
C ALA A 86 -3.29 -12.28 -2.35
N GLN A 87 -2.99 -13.50 -1.88
CA GLN A 87 -3.78 -14.70 -2.17
C GLN A 87 -5.21 -14.57 -1.67
N GLN A 88 -5.42 -14.11 -0.44
CA GLN A 88 -6.77 -13.91 0.11
C GLN A 88 -7.55 -12.85 -0.68
N ASN A 89 -6.89 -11.79 -1.11
CA ASN A 89 -7.52 -10.80 -1.97
C ASN A 89 -7.93 -11.39 -3.33
N GLN A 90 -7.07 -12.18 -3.97
CA GLN A 90 -7.39 -12.84 -5.24
C GLN A 90 -8.58 -13.81 -5.10
N ILE A 91 -8.62 -14.63 -4.06
CA ILE A 91 -9.73 -15.54 -3.79
C ILE A 91 -11.04 -14.75 -3.63
N LYS A 92 -11.03 -13.69 -2.84
CA LYS A 92 -12.19 -12.81 -2.66
C LYS A 92 -12.67 -12.21 -3.98
N LEU A 93 -11.76 -11.69 -4.79
CA LEU A 93 -12.10 -11.07 -6.08
C LEU A 93 -12.61 -12.09 -7.11
N ALA A 94 -12.01 -13.28 -7.19
CA ALA A 94 -12.48 -14.36 -8.04
C ALA A 94 -13.91 -14.78 -7.68
N SER A 95 -14.20 -14.99 -6.41
CA SER A 95 -15.55 -15.29 -5.93
C SER A 95 -16.58 -14.19 -6.29
N ARG A 96 -16.20 -12.92 -6.15
CA ARG A 96 -17.05 -11.80 -6.56
C ARG A 96 -17.32 -11.78 -8.07
N ALA A 97 -16.29 -12.08 -8.87
CA ALA A 97 -16.42 -12.16 -10.32
C ALA A 97 -17.38 -13.27 -10.75
N GLU A 98 -17.21 -14.49 -10.20
CA GLU A 98 -18.09 -15.63 -10.49
C GLU A 98 -19.56 -15.36 -10.12
N ARG A 99 -19.80 -14.64 -9.02
CA ARG A 99 -21.15 -14.28 -8.57
C ARG A 99 -21.72 -13.00 -9.21
N GLY A 100 -20.98 -12.34 -10.11
CA GLY A 100 -21.36 -11.06 -10.71
C GLY A 100 -21.40 -9.89 -9.73
N MET A 101 -20.65 -9.97 -8.61
CA MET A 101 -20.68 -9.02 -7.49
C MET A 101 -19.43 -8.13 -7.40
N ILE A 102 -18.74 -7.92 -8.52
CA ILE A 102 -17.55 -7.05 -8.55
C ILE A 102 -17.90 -5.62 -8.13
N ARG A 103 -19.02 -5.09 -8.63
CA ARG A 103 -19.54 -3.78 -8.23
C ARG A 103 -20.43 -3.93 -7.00
N GLY A 104 -20.43 -2.90 -6.16
CA GLY A 104 -21.20 -2.87 -4.93
C GLY A 104 -20.36 -2.40 -3.74
N SER A 105 -20.89 -2.52 -2.54
CA SER A 105 -20.24 -2.12 -1.30
C SER A 105 -20.22 -3.27 -0.28
N GLY A 106 -19.31 -3.17 0.68
CA GLY A 106 -19.12 -4.16 1.74
C GLY A 106 -18.25 -5.33 1.33
N ASP A 107 -17.57 -5.93 2.31
CA ASP A 107 -16.65 -7.04 2.07
C ASP A 107 -17.34 -8.39 1.85
N GLU A 108 -18.56 -8.54 2.35
CA GLU A 108 -19.33 -9.77 2.25
C GLU A 108 -20.24 -9.87 1.01
N ARG A 109 -20.20 -8.87 0.11
CA ARG A 109 -21.00 -8.91 -1.12
C ARG A 109 -20.59 -10.02 -2.06
#